data_dd5fb8137ab02cfcaad68d5e93b836cc
#
_entry.id   dd5fb8137ab02cfcaad68d5e93b836cc
#
_cell.length_a   1.000
_cell.length_b   1.000
_cell.length_c   1.000
_cell.angle_alpha   90.00
_cell.angle_beta   90.00
_cell.angle_gamma   90.00
#
_symmetry.space_group_name_H-M   'P 1'
#
loop_
_entity.id
_entity.type
_entity.pdbx_description
1 polymer ?
#
loop_
_entity_poly.entity_id
_entity_poly.type
_entity_poly.pdbx_seq_one_letter_code
_entity_poly.pdbx_strand_id
1 'polypeptide(L)'
;MGQDELYGSAVAAFGPQLRRLARAYAIDYEDLLQDIHFALWRSLATFNGTCSLRTWVYRVAHNTAISSKLRKRSARLVSLEALAELPADGNAEEQIGQAQAVARLHALIAALKPPDDQVMLLYLEDLDAQSISDVTGLSAGAVATRIHRIKALLARRFGEGGRP
;
A
#
# COMPACT_ATOMS: atom_id res chain seq x y z
N MET A 1 1.04 -1.55 29.98
CA MET A 1 0.13 -0.77 29.14
C MET A 1 -0.99 -1.69 28.67
N GLY A 2 -2.20 -1.30 28.93
CA GLY A 2 -3.36 -2.11 28.55
C GLY A 2 -3.62 -2.05 27.05
N GLN A 3 -4.45 -2.99 26.56
CA GLN A 3 -4.84 -3.07 25.14
C GLN A 3 -5.45 -1.76 24.63
N ASP A 4 -6.35 -1.17 25.41
CA ASP A 4 -7.03 0.09 25.03
C ASP A 4 -6.06 1.27 24.97
N GLU A 5 -5.09 1.33 25.87
CA GLU A 5 -4.04 2.35 25.87
C GLU A 5 -3.12 2.22 24.67
N LEU A 6 -2.72 0.99 24.35
CA LEU A 6 -1.93 0.70 23.14
C LEU A 6 -2.69 1.08 21.87
N TYR A 7 -3.97 0.76 21.81
CA TYR A 7 -4.81 1.13 20.69
C TYR A 7 -4.94 2.65 20.56
N GLY A 8 -5.23 3.34 21.66
CA GLY A 8 -5.27 4.80 21.66
C GLY A 8 -3.98 5.44 21.19
N SER A 9 -2.85 4.92 21.65
CA SER A 9 -1.51 5.37 21.21
C SER A 9 -1.28 5.11 19.72
N ALA A 10 -1.67 3.94 19.22
CA ALA A 10 -1.54 3.58 17.82
C ALA A 10 -2.39 4.49 16.92
N VAL A 11 -3.64 4.75 17.31
CA VAL A 11 -4.54 5.64 16.55
C VAL A 11 -4.04 7.08 16.57
N ALA A 12 -3.54 7.57 17.70
CA ALA A 12 -2.98 8.91 17.80
C ALA A 12 -1.75 9.08 16.90
N ALA A 13 -0.88 8.06 16.86
CA ALA A 13 0.36 8.12 16.10
C ALA A 13 0.18 7.85 14.59
N PHE A 14 -0.73 6.94 14.21
CA PHE A 14 -0.82 6.40 12.85
C PHE A 14 -2.21 6.55 12.20
N GLY A 15 -3.16 7.22 12.83
CA GLY A 15 -4.51 7.38 12.30
C GLY A 15 -4.59 7.91 10.87
N PRO A 16 -3.90 9.02 10.54
CA PRO A 16 -3.87 9.54 9.17
C PRO A 16 -3.29 8.55 8.15
N GLN A 17 -2.25 7.81 8.54
CA GLN A 17 -1.63 6.79 7.69
C GLN A 17 -2.58 5.62 7.42
N LEU A 18 -3.30 5.16 8.43
CA LEU A 18 -4.31 4.11 8.27
C LEU A 18 -5.43 4.53 7.31
N ARG A 19 -5.85 5.78 7.39
CA ARG A 19 -6.85 6.35 6.48
C ARG A 19 -6.34 6.40 5.04
N ARG A 20 -5.11 6.85 4.81
CA ARG A 20 -4.50 6.86 3.47
C ARG A 20 -4.39 5.46 2.89
N LEU A 21 -3.98 4.49 3.72
CA LEU A 21 -3.88 3.10 3.32
C LEU A 21 -5.25 2.55 2.91
N ALA A 22 -6.28 2.78 3.71
CA ALA A 22 -7.62 2.32 3.39
C ALA A 22 -8.13 2.92 2.07
N ARG A 23 -7.91 4.20 1.84
CA ARG A 23 -8.26 4.89 0.59
C ARG A 23 -7.51 4.33 -0.62
N ALA A 24 -6.26 3.92 -0.44
CA ALA A 24 -5.46 3.34 -1.51
C ALA A 24 -5.97 1.95 -1.93
N TYR A 25 -6.55 1.18 -1.00
CA TYR A 25 -7.02 -0.18 -1.26
C TYR A 25 -8.48 -0.27 -1.68
N ALA A 26 -9.33 0.68 -1.31
CA ALA A 26 -10.77 0.54 -1.52
C ALA A 26 -11.46 1.87 -1.83
N ILE A 27 -12.43 1.80 -2.74
CA ILE A 27 -13.33 2.92 -3.01
C ILE A 27 -14.19 3.19 -1.76
N ASP A 28 -14.79 2.16 -1.19
CA ASP A 28 -15.50 2.22 0.08
C ASP A 28 -14.55 2.07 1.25
N TYR A 29 -13.63 3.03 1.36
CA TYR A 29 -12.53 2.95 2.31
C TYR A 29 -12.99 3.02 3.77
N GLU A 30 -14.16 3.56 4.06
CA GLU A 30 -14.66 3.69 5.43
C GLU A 30 -14.92 2.34 6.08
N ASP A 31 -15.53 1.40 5.34
CA ASP A 31 -15.72 0.03 5.81
C ASP A 31 -14.39 -0.68 6.02
N LEU A 32 -13.47 -0.54 5.10
CA LEU A 32 -12.13 -1.11 5.24
C LEU A 32 -11.39 -0.49 6.42
N LEU A 33 -11.49 0.82 6.60
CA LEU A 33 -10.87 1.51 7.74
C LEU A 33 -11.42 1.00 9.07
N GLN A 34 -12.73 0.77 9.16
CA GLN A 34 -13.36 0.20 10.34
C GLN A 34 -12.85 -1.22 10.61
N ASP A 35 -12.73 -2.06 9.57
CA ASP A 35 -12.17 -3.41 9.70
C ASP A 35 -10.71 -3.37 10.17
N ILE A 36 -9.92 -2.44 9.65
CA ILE A 36 -8.53 -2.24 10.09
C ILE A 36 -8.47 -1.85 11.57
N HIS A 37 -9.29 -0.91 12.00
CA HIS A 37 -9.34 -0.50 13.42
C HIS A 37 -9.74 -1.65 14.33
N PHE A 38 -10.72 -2.44 13.94
CA PHE A 38 -11.15 -3.61 14.71
C PHE A 38 -10.07 -4.68 14.79
N ALA A 39 -9.43 -4.99 13.64
CA ALA A 39 -8.34 -5.96 13.57
C ALA A 39 -7.14 -5.50 14.41
N LEU A 40 -6.82 -4.20 14.34
CA LEU A 40 -5.73 -3.61 15.11
C LEU A 40 -6.01 -3.73 16.62
N TRP A 41 -7.17 -3.31 17.05
CA TRP A 41 -7.55 -3.41 18.46
C TRP A 41 -7.45 -4.86 18.96
N ARG A 42 -8.02 -5.82 18.25
CA ARG A 42 -7.92 -7.23 18.60
C ARG A 42 -6.49 -7.73 18.69
N SER A 43 -5.67 -7.38 17.70
CA SER A 43 -4.29 -7.86 17.60
C SER A 43 -3.39 -7.34 18.72
N LEU A 44 -3.67 -6.15 19.22
CA LEU A 44 -2.86 -5.53 20.26
C LEU A 44 -2.94 -6.27 21.61
N ALA A 45 -3.95 -7.12 21.81
CA ALA A 45 -4.00 -8.01 22.96
C ALA A 45 -2.82 -8.99 23.02
N THR A 46 -2.23 -9.30 21.87
CA THR A 46 -1.09 -10.22 21.73
C THR A 46 0.24 -9.51 21.42
N PHE A 47 0.23 -8.19 21.37
CA PHE A 47 1.43 -7.42 21.11
C PHE A 47 2.41 -7.53 22.27
N ASN A 48 3.60 -8.04 21.98
CA ASN A 48 4.63 -8.34 22.99
C ASN A 48 5.91 -7.53 22.85
N GLY A 49 5.92 -6.55 21.95
CA GLY A 49 7.08 -5.67 21.75
C GLY A 49 8.24 -6.30 20.97
N THR A 50 8.04 -7.46 20.32
CA THR A 50 9.10 -8.08 19.49
C THR A 50 9.41 -7.28 18.23
N CYS A 51 8.52 -6.39 17.83
CA CYS A 51 8.75 -5.38 16.79
C CYS A 51 8.21 -4.04 17.27
N SER A 52 8.51 -2.96 16.53
CA SER A 52 7.97 -1.64 16.86
C SER A 52 6.44 -1.62 16.71
N LEU A 53 5.79 -0.74 17.45
CA LEU A 53 4.35 -0.52 17.30
C LEU A 53 4.00 -0.11 15.87
N ARG A 54 4.84 0.71 15.23
CA ARG A 54 4.70 1.09 13.82
C ARG A 54 4.66 -0.12 12.90
N THR A 55 5.61 -1.03 13.02
CA THR A 55 5.67 -2.27 12.23
C THR A 55 4.42 -3.11 12.45
N TRP A 56 3.98 -3.27 13.70
CA TRP A 56 2.77 -4.01 14.04
C TRP A 56 1.53 -3.41 13.38
N VAL A 57 1.34 -2.10 13.52
CA VAL A 57 0.21 -1.38 12.95
C VAL A 57 0.13 -1.56 11.43
N TYR A 58 1.24 -1.32 10.72
CA TYR A 58 1.27 -1.49 9.28
C TYR A 58 1.04 -2.93 8.84
N ARG A 59 1.61 -3.89 9.55
CA ARG A 59 1.41 -5.33 9.26
C ARG A 59 -0.06 -5.71 9.37
N VAL A 60 -0.71 -5.35 10.46
CA VAL A 60 -2.13 -5.65 10.67
C VAL A 60 -3.00 -4.94 9.64
N ALA A 61 -2.75 -3.67 9.39
CA ALA A 61 -3.52 -2.88 8.43
C ALA A 61 -3.41 -3.42 7.00
N HIS A 62 -2.19 -3.72 6.54
CA HIS A 62 -1.98 -4.29 5.20
C HIS A 62 -2.57 -5.69 5.07
N ASN A 63 -2.40 -6.55 6.07
CA ASN A 63 -2.99 -7.89 6.04
C ASN A 63 -4.52 -7.84 5.98
N THR A 64 -5.13 -6.94 6.72
CA THR A 64 -6.58 -6.73 6.68
C THR A 64 -7.04 -6.25 5.31
N ALA A 65 -6.34 -5.27 4.74
CA ALA A 65 -6.64 -4.71 3.42
C ALA A 65 -6.48 -5.74 2.31
N ILE A 66 -5.41 -6.53 2.32
CA ILE A 66 -5.17 -7.59 1.35
C ILE A 66 -6.24 -8.67 1.45
N SER A 67 -6.59 -9.11 2.65
CA SER A 67 -7.65 -10.09 2.86
C SER A 67 -9.00 -9.61 2.33
N SER A 68 -9.33 -8.33 2.55
CA SER A 68 -10.52 -7.69 2.01
C SER A 68 -10.51 -7.66 0.48
N LYS A 69 -9.38 -7.27 -0.10
CA LYS A 69 -9.17 -7.21 -1.55
C LYS A 69 -9.36 -8.58 -2.22
N LEU A 70 -8.76 -9.62 -1.65
CA LEU A 70 -8.86 -10.98 -2.18
C LEU A 70 -10.27 -11.57 -2.04
N ARG A 71 -10.99 -11.24 -0.98
CA ARG A 71 -12.38 -11.68 -0.79
C ARG A 71 -13.34 -11.06 -1.78
N LYS A 72 -13.16 -9.78 -2.08
CA LYS A 72 -14.07 -9.03 -2.97
C LYS A 72 -13.96 -9.43 -4.43
N ARG A 73 -12.86 -10.04 -4.87
CA ARG A 73 -12.59 -10.58 -6.22
C ARG A 73 -13.07 -9.74 -7.41
N SER A 74 -13.60 -8.56 -7.17
CA SER A 74 -14.19 -7.69 -8.19
C SER A 74 -13.15 -6.88 -8.95
N ALA A 75 -11.94 -6.74 -8.43
CA ALA A 75 -10.85 -6.06 -9.10
C ALA A 75 -10.01 -7.10 -9.86
N ARG A 76 -9.83 -6.92 -11.14
CA ARG A 76 -8.83 -7.65 -11.91
C ARG A 76 -7.46 -7.25 -11.40
N LEU A 77 -6.82 -8.15 -10.69
CA LEU A 77 -5.44 -7.95 -10.24
C LEU A 77 -4.50 -8.16 -11.41
N VAL A 78 -3.57 -7.25 -11.56
CA VAL A 78 -2.61 -7.23 -12.66
C VAL A 78 -1.24 -7.63 -12.12
N SER A 79 -0.61 -8.62 -12.76
CA SER A 79 0.78 -8.96 -12.47
C SER A 79 1.72 -7.89 -13.01
N LEU A 80 2.92 -7.84 -12.46
CA LEU A 80 3.95 -6.89 -12.91
C LEU A 80 4.32 -7.13 -14.38
N GLU A 81 4.38 -8.41 -14.78
CA GLU A 81 4.63 -8.82 -16.16
C GLU A 81 3.51 -8.36 -17.09
N ALA A 82 2.26 -8.53 -16.68
CA ALA A 82 1.11 -8.07 -17.46
C ALA A 82 1.07 -6.53 -17.57
N LEU A 83 1.47 -5.82 -16.52
CA LEU A 83 1.59 -4.37 -16.55
C LEU A 83 2.63 -3.90 -17.57
N ALA A 84 3.75 -4.62 -17.66
CA ALA A 84 4.82 -4.30 -18.62
C ALA A 84 4.38 -4.46 -20.08
N GLU A 85 3.45 -5.39 -20.35
CA GLU A 85 2.93 -5.68 -21.69
C GLU A 85 1.78 -4.77 -22.12
N LEU A 86 1.14 -4.07 -21.16
CA LEU A 86 0.07 -3.14 -21.49
C LEU A 86 0.65 -1.95 -22.27
N PRO A 87 -0.03 -1.51 -23.37
CA PRO A 87 0.42 -0.32 -24.07
C PRO A 87 0.41 0.87 -23.11
N ALA A 88 1.44 1.71 -23.22
CA ALA A 88 1.44 2.98 -22.53
C ALA A 88 0.18 3.75 -22.88
N ASP A 89 -0.44 4.39 -21.89
CA ASP A 89 -1.60 5.26 -22.12
C ASP A 89 -1.16 6.42 -23.00
N GLY A 90 -1.11 6.18 -24.33
CA GLY A 90 -0.77 7.22 -25.28
C GLY A 90 -1.85 8.27 -25.32
N ASN A 91 -1.48 9.51 -25.26
CA ASN A 91 -2.28 10.69 -25.58
C ASN A 91 -3.28 11.19 -24.54
N ALA A 92 -3.24 10.76 -23.31
CA ALA A 92 -3.95 11.45 -22.25
C ALA A 92 -3.16 12.66 -21.72
N GLU A 93 -2.07 13.01 -22.42
CA GLU A 93 -0.98 13.77 -21.85
C GLU A 93 -1.22 15.24 -21.70
N GLU A 94 -2.04 15.79 -22.55
CA GLU A 94 -1.98 17.23 -22.71
C GLU A 94 -2.76 18.02 -21.66
N GLN A 95 -3.61 17.37 -20.85
CA GLN A 95 -4.45 18.12 -19.92
C GLN A 95 -4.83 17.39 -18.63
N ILE A 96 -4.11 16.35 -18.26
CA ILE A 96 -4.37 15.71 -16.96
C ILE A 96 -3.65 16.51 -15.88
N GLY A 97 -4.41 17.17 -15.02
CA GLY A 97 -3.87 17.84 -13.86
C GLY A 97 -3.07 16.88 -12.97
N GLN A 98 -2.11 17.40 -12.23
CA GLN A 98 -1.24 16.64 -11.33
C GLN A 98 -2.04 15.73 -10.38
N ALA A 99 -3.21 16.18 -9.91
CA ALA A 99 -4.09 15.40 -9.04
C ALA A 99 -4.62 14.13 -9.74
N GLN A 100 -4.95 14.22 -11.03
CA GLN A 100 -5.40 13.05 -11.80
C GLN A 100 -4.26 12.08 -12.09
N ALA A 101 -3.06 12.57 -12.33
CA ALA A 101 -1.86 11.74 -12.51
C ALA A 101 -1.56 10.94 -11.23
N VAL A 102 -1.63 11.59 -10.07
CA VAL A 102 -1.46 10.92 -8.77
C VAL A 102 -2.55 9.87 -8.54
N ALA A 103 -3.81 10.19 -8.84
CA ALA A 103 -4.92 9.25 -8.71
C ALA A 103 -4.75 8.02 -9.62
N ARG A 104 -4.25 8.20 -10.85
CA ARG A 104 -3.93 7.09 -11.76
C ARG A 104 -2.80 6.22 -11.23
N LEU A 105 -1.76 6.85 -10.70
CA LEU A 105 -0.65 6.13 -10.08
C LEU A 105 -1.14 5.25 -8.94
N HIS A 106 -1.91 5.81 -8.03
CA HIS A 106 -2.49 5.05 -6.91
C HIS A 106 -3.39 3.92 -7.39
N ALA A 107 -4.21 4.15 -8.43
CA ALA A 107 -5.07 3.12 -9.00
C ALA A 107 -4.25 1.97 -9.61
N LEU A 108 -3.15 2.27 -10.31
CA LEU A 108 -2.26 1.25 -10.85
C LEU A 108 -1.59 0.43 -9.75
N ILE A 109 -1.12 1.09 -8.71
CA ILE A 109 -0.50 0.39 -7.56
C ILE A 109 -1.51 -0.53 -6.88
N ALA A 110 -2.73 -0.04 -6.65
CA ALA A 110 -3.79 -0.84 -6.03
C ALA A 110 -4.23 -2.03 -6.89
N ALA A 111 -4.07 -1.95 -8.20
CA ALA A 111 -4.39 -3.04 -9.12
C ALA A 111 -3.33 -4.14 -9.17
N LEU A 112 -2.12 -3.87 -8.68
CA LEU A 112 -1.05 -4.87 -8.62
C LEU A 112 -1.42 -6.01 -7.66
N LYS A 113 -0.94 -7.20 -7.99
CA LYS A 113 -1.07 -8.35 -7.09
C LYS A 113 -0.20 -8.17 -5.86
N PRO A 114 -0.65 -8.64 -4.67
CA PRO A 114 0.24 -8.75 -3.53
C PRO A 114 1.46 -9.63 -3.86
N PRO A 115 2.66 -9.35 -3.37
CA PRO A 115 3.00 -8.27 -2.44
C PRO A 115 3.44 -6.95 -3.09
N ASP A 116 3.38 -6.82 -4.42
CA ASP A 116 3.88 -5.65 -5.13
C ASP A 116 3.12 -4.37 -4.76
N ASP A 117 1.79 -4.44 -4.65
CA ASP A 117 0.96 -3.34 -4.19
C ASP A 117 1.35 -2.91 -2.76
N GLN A 118 1.50 -3.89 -1.88
CA GLN A 118 1.87 -3.67 -0.48
C GLN A 118 3.24 -2.98 -0.36
N VAL A 119 4.23 -3.48 -1.09
CA VAL A 119 5.58 -2.91 -1.09
C VAL A 119 5.56 -1.46 -1.55
N MET A 120 4.85 -1.16 -2.62
CA MET A 120 4.79 0.19 -3.15
C MET A 120 4.03 1.16 -2.26
N LEU A 121 2.93 0.73 -1.66
CA LEU A 121 2.18 1.57 -0.73
C LEU A 121 3.01 1.91 0.52
N LEU A 122 3.77 0.95 1.04
CA LEU A 122 4.69 1.19 2.15
C LEU A 122 5.84 2.11 1.75
N TYR A 123 6.36 1.95 0.55
CA TYR A 123 7.40 2.83 0.01
C TYR A 123 6.89 4.28 -0.10
N LEU A 124 5.66 4.49 -0.54
CA LEU A 124 5.04 5.82 -0.61
C LEU A 124 4.78 6.44 0.78
N GLU A 125 4.76 5.63 1.83
CA GLU A 125 4.71 6.09 3.23
C GLU A 125 6.13 6.31 3.82
N ASP A 126 7.13 6.43 2.96
CA ASP A 126 8.52 6.69 3.33
C ASP A 126 9.18 5.62 4.21
N LEU A 127 8.72 4.36 4.11
CA LEU A 127 9.40 3.25 4.74
C LEU A 127 10.62 2.82 3.90
N ASP A 128 11.72 2.55 4.57
CA ASP A 128 12.89 1.96 3.92
C ASP A 128 12.71 0.45 3.68
N ALA A 129 13.63 -0.14 2.92
CA ALA A 129 13.56 -1.56 2.55
C ALA A 129 13.55 -2.49 3.77
N GLN A 130 14.26 -2.16 4.82
CA GLN A 130 14.27 -2.95 6.05
C GLN A 130 12.93 -2.88 6.78
N SER A 131 12.36 -1.69 6.92
CA SER A 131 11.04 -1.51 7.53
C SER A 131 9.94 -2.22 6.73
N ILE A 132 9.99 -2.15 5.41
CA ILE A 132 9.06 -2.87 4.53
C ILE A 132 9.24 -4.38 4.68
N SER A 133 10.48 -4.86 4.79
CA SER A 133 10.80 -6.26 5.09
C SER A 133 10.13 -6.71 6.39
N ASP A 134 10.23 -5.90 7.43
CA ASP A 134 9.63 -6.20 8.74
C ASP A 134 8.10 -6.29 8.68
N VAL A 135 7.47 -5.46 7.85
CA VAL A 135 6.01 -5.48 7.66
C VAL A 135 5.56 -6.66 6.81
N THR A 136 6.24 -6.91 5.69
CA THR A 136 5.77 -7.86 4.66
C THR A 136 6.26 -9.29 4.86
N GLY A 137 7.36 -9.47 5.59
CA GLY A 137 8.05 -10.76 5.70
C GLY A 137 8.96 -11.07 4.51
N LEU A 138 9.04 -10.22 3.50
CA LEU A 138 10.00 -10.34 2.40
C LEU A 138 11.39 -9.96 2.89
N SER A 139 12.44 -10.49 2.26
CA SER A 139 13.80 -10.02 2.55
C SER A 139 14.00 -8.57 2.08
N ALA A 140 14.88 -7.83 2.74
CA ALA A 140 15.17 -6.44 2.35
C ALA A 140 15.68 -6.35 0.91
N GLY A 141 16.47 -7.34 0.46
CA GLY A 141 16.93 -7.43 -0.92
C GLY A 141 15.79 -7.64 -1.92
N ALA A 142 14.85 -8.52 -1.60
CA ALA A 142 13.66 -8.75 -2.43
C ALA A 142 12.79 -7.49 -2.50
N VAL A 143 12.64 -6.77 -1.39
CA VAL A 143 11.91 -5.49 -1.34
C VAL A 143 12.58 -4.46 -2.26
N ALA A 144 13.88 -4.27 -2.13
CA ALA A 144 14.64 -3.31 -2.95
C ALA A 144 14.53 -3.63 -4.45
N THR A 145 14.65 -4.89 -4.82
CA THR A 145 14.50 -5.34 -6.21
C THR A 145 13.10 -5.05 -6.74
N ARG A 146 12.05 -5.34 -5.97
CA ARG A 146 10.67 -5.06 -6.36
C ARG A 146 10.42 -3.57 -6.54
N ILE A 147 10.85 -2.75 -5.61
CA ILE A 147 10.74 -1.29 -5.71
C ILE A 147 11.41 -0.79 -6.99
N HIS A 148 12.61 -1.25 -7.26
CA HIS A 148 13.36 -0.84 -8.46
C HIS A 148 12.61 -1.21 -9.75
N ARG A 149 12.13 -2.44 -9.86
CA ARG A 149 11.37 -2.91 -11.03
C ARG A 149 10.08 -2.14 -11.22
N ILE A 150 9.32 -1.96 -10.15
CA ILE A 150 8.03 -1.25 -10.21
C ILE A 150 8.24 0.22 -10.57
N LYS A 151 9.23 0.88 -9.96
CA LYS A 151 9.59 2.27 -10.31
C LYS A 151 9.97 2.41 -11.77
N ALA A 152 10.75 1.49 -12.31
CA ALA A 152 11.13 1.50 -13.71
C ALA A 152 9.93 1.36 -14.65
N LEU A 153 8.99 0.49 -14.32
CA LEU A 153 7.75 0.31 -15.10
C LEU A 153 6.84 1.54 -15.02
N LEU A 154 6.68 2.09 -13.83
CA LEU A 154 5.87 3.30 -13.65
C LEU A 154 6.49 4.52 -14.35
N ALA A 155 7.81 4.64 -14.31
CA ALA A 155 8.52 5.71 -15.02
C ALA A 155 8.30 5.62 -16.54
N ARG A 156 8.29 4.42 -17.12
CA ARG A 156 7.97 4.23 -18.55
C ARG A 156 6.55 4.68 -18.88
N ARG A 157 5.58 4.38 -18.00
CA ARG A 157 4.18 4.73 -18.25
C ARG A 157 3.88 6.21 -18.04
N PHE A 158 4.55 6.86 -17.11
CA PHE A 158 4.29 8.25 -16.72
C PHE A 158 5.40 9.23 -17.12
N GLY A 159 6.60 8.72 -17.41
CA GLY A 159 7.78 9.55 -17.71
C GLY A 159 7.94 9.96 -19.16
N GLU A 160 7.29 9.28 -20.10
CA GLU A 160 7.40 9.58 -21.53
C GLU A 160 6.60 10.80 -21.97
N GLY A 161 5.67 11.28 -21.14
CA GLY A 161 4.88 12.48 -21.40
C GLY A 161 5.51 13.79 -20.90
N GLY A 162 6.71 13.77 -20.32
CA GLY A 162 7.31 14.90 -19.64
C GLY A 162 8.66 15.39 -20.14
N ARG A 163 9.08 14.99 -21.34
CA ARG A 163 10.27 15.58 -21.94
C ARG A 163 9.91 16.64 -22.97
N PRO A 164 10.46 17.86 -22.81
CA PRO A 164 10.34 18.88 -23.86
C PRO A 164 11.04 18.46 -25.13
#